data_1885b29fff12490a7497170e749e2c5b
#
_entry.id   1885b29fff12490a7497170e749e2c5b
#
_cell.length_a   1.000
_cell.length_b   1.000
_cell.length_c   1.000
_cell.angle_alpha   90.00
_cell.angle_beta   90.00
_cell.angle_gamma   90.00
#
_symmetry.space_group_name_H-M   'P 1'
#
loop_
_entity.id
_entity.type
_entity.pdbx_description
1 polymer ?
#
loop_
_entity_poly.entity_id
_entity_poly.type
_entity_poly.pdbx_seq_one_letter_code
_entity_poly.pdbx_strand_id
1 'polypeptide(L)'
;MSVEGGTTLKVTDESLAQAARVIRDGGLVVIPTDTVYGVACDPRNKAAIDRIYRLKRRPRYKALQVLLASTDQLDELGLDLPSPLNRLSAAFLPGAFSPIAVARPDCTLETLADTADGRPGTQGIRIPNSALCLAILKATGPLAASSANRSGDESAQTVQEAVDAFGSEVDLYLDGAPTQGHVSSTVVKADPYARDGIEILREGVIAQNVIRKALHLNGGGLGA
;
A
#
# COMPACT_ATOMS: atom_id res chain seq x y z
N MET A 1 -5.19 23.33 25.49
CA MET A 1 -6.33 23.15 24.57
C MET A 1 -6.25 21.72 24.07
N SER A 2 -7.11 20.84 24.56
CA SER A 2 -7.16 19.43 24.13
C SER A 2 -7.68 19.43 22.68
N VAL A 3 -6.83 19.06 21.74
CA VAL A 3 -7.27 18.74 20.38
C VAL A 3 -8.09 17.45 20.52
N GLU A 4 -9.41 17.52 20.32
CA GLU A 4 -10.22 16.32 20.18
C GLU A 4 -9.68 15.58 18.95
N GLY A 5 -8.82 14.61 19.19
CA GLY A 5 -8.27 13.76 18.16
C GLY A 5 -9.34 12.83 17.60
N GLY A 6 -9.17 12.33 16.38
CA GLY A 6 -10.00 11.27 15.85
C GLY A 6 -10.03 10.06 16.81
N THR A 7 -11.07 9.24 16.72
CA THR A 7 -11.26 8.08 17.62
C THR A 7 -10.12 7.09 17.49
N THR A 8 -9.41 6.78 18.59
CA THR A 8 -8.36 5.74 18.64
C THR A 8 -8.91 4.48 19.32
N LEU A 9 -8.78 3.34 18.65
CA LEU A 9 -9.26 2.04 19.14
C LEU A 9 -8.18 0.97 19.01
N LYS A 10 -8.11 0.06 19.98
CA LYS A 10 -7.39 -1.21 19.83
C LYS A 10 -8.01 -2.04 18.73
N VAL A 11 -7.22 -2.86 18.03
CA VAL A 11 -7.74 -3.76 17.01
C VAL A 11 -8.48 -4.93 17.67
N THR A 12 -9.78 -4.96 17.46
CA THR A 12 -10.75 -5.98 17.90
C THR A 12 -11.76 -6.20 16.78
N ASP A 13 -12.58 -7.25 16.85
CA ASP A 13 -13.62 -7.49 15.84
C ASP A 13 -14.59 -6.30 15.72
N GLU A 14 -14.90 -5.63 16.83
CA GLU A 14 -15.77 -4.46 16.84
C GLU A 14 -15.13 -3.26 16.12
N SER A 15 -13.84 -3.00 16.38
CA SER A 15 -13.10 -1.90 15.72
C SER A 15 -12.83 -2.21 14.24
N LEU A 16 -12.65 -3.48 13.86
CA LEU A 16 -12.59 -3.91 12.47
C LEU A 16 -13.91 -3.63 11.74
N ALA A 17 -15.05 -3.97 12.34
CA ALA A 17 -16.36 -3.64 11.79
C ALA A 17 -16.59 -2.13 11.68
N GLN A 18 -16.08 -1.35 12.66
CA GLN A 18 -16.13 0.12 12.60
C GLN A 18 -15.24 0.67 11.48
N ALA A 19 -14.02 0.17 11.31
CA ALA A 19 -13.13 0.56 10.22
C ALA A 19 -13.78 0.30 8.85
N ALA A 20 -14.41 -0.87 8.68
CA ALA A 20 -15.12 -1.21 7.46
C ALA A 20 -16.27 -0.23 7.16
N ARG A 21 -17.00 0.24 8.20
CA ARG A 21 -18.03 1.28 8.02
C ARG A 21 -17.41 2.63 7.62
N VAL A 22 -16.38 3.08 8.35
CA VAL A 22 -15.68 4.35 8.06
C VAL A 22 -15.16 4.37 6.62
N ILE A 23 -14.52 3.30 6.16
CA ILE A 23 -14.00 3.19 4.78
C ILE A 23 -15.13 3.25 3.76
N ARG A 24 -16.20 2.47 3.94
CA ARG A 24 -17.37 2.45 3.05
C ARG A 24 -18.04 3.82 2.94
N ASP A 25 -18.08 4.57 4.05
CA ASP A 25 -18.68 5.90 4.11
C ASP A 25 -17.74 7.00 3.59
N GLY A 26 -16.58 6.63 3.02
CA GLY A 26 -15.59 7.56 2.43
C GLY A 26 -14.67 8.23 3.45
N GLY A 27 -14.55 7.65 4.64
CA GLY A 27 -13.65 8.11 5.68
C GLY A 27 -12.20 7.65 5.49
N LEU A 28 -11.33 8.18 6.37
CA LEU A 28 -9.92 7.84 6.45
C LEU A 28 -9.66 7.03 7.72
N VAL A 29 -8.87 5.97 7.61
CA VAL A 29 -8.44 5.14 8.73
C VAL A 29 -6.92 5.08 8.78
N VAL A 30 -6.33 5.27 9.97
CA VAL A 30 -4.91 4.97 10.21
C VAL A 30 -4.80 3.52 10.68
N ILE A 31 -3.92 2.76 10.05
CA ILE A 31 -3.71 1.34 10.27
C ILE A 31 -2.23 0.99 10.50
N PRO A 32 -1.91 0.02 11.40
CA PRO A 32 -0.57 -0.54 11.53
C PRO A 32 -0.26 -1.47 10.35
N THR A 33 0.99 -1.43 9.85
CA THR A 33 1.51 -2.40 8.88
C THR A 33 2.75 -3.10 9.42
N ASP A 34 3.36 -3.96 8.62
CA ASP A 34 4.65 -4.61 8.93
C ASP A 34 5.87 -3.68 8.77
N THR A 35 5.67 -2.45 8.32
CA THR A 35 6.76 -1.47 8.12
C THR A 35 6.54 -0.19 8.93
N VAL A 36 5.47 0.53 8.69
CA VAL A 36 5.10 1.80 9.33
C VAL A 36 3.59 1.90 9.46
N TYR A 37 3.07 2.80 10.27
CA TYR A 37 1.65 3.15 10.21
C TYR A 37 1.30 3.79 8.88
N GLY A 38 0.11 3.50 8.35
CA GLY A 38 -0.41 4.04 7.10
C GLY A 38 -1.74 4.74 7.29
N VAL A 39 -1.97 5.87 6.61
CA VAL A 39 -3.30 6.45 6.42
C VAL A 39 -3.90 5.88 5.16
N ALA A 40 -5.15 5.42 5.24
CA ALA A 40 -5.78 4.62 4.21
C ALA A 40 -7.25 5.02 3.95
N CYS A 41 -7.73 4.73 2.74
CA CYS A 41 -9.12 4.92 2.32
C CYS A 41 -9.52 3.89 1.25
N ASP A 42 -10.78 3.90 0.82
CA ASP A 42 -11.24 3.12 -0.33
C ASP A 42 -10.51 3.58 -1.62
N PRO A 43 -9.83 2.68 -2.35
CA PRO A 43 -9.12 3.01 -3.59
C PRO A 43 -10.03 3.37 -4.77
N ARG A 44 -11.35 3.17 -4.65
CA ARG A 44 -12.37 3.54 -5.63
C ARG A 44 -13.03 4.88 -5.32
N ASN A 45 -12.78 5.44 -4.12
CA ASN A 45 -13.38 6.70 -3.68
C ASN A 45 -12.45 7.89 -3.93
N LYS A 46 -12.65 8.58 -5.06
CA LYS A 46 -11.84 9.75 -5.45
C LYS A 46 -11.83 10.85 -4.39
N ALA A 47 -12.97 11.12 -3.73
CA ALA A 47 -13.04 12.16 -2.70
C ALA A 47 -12.19 11.81 -1.47
N ALA A 48 -12.19 10.54 -1.04
CA ALA A 48 -11.36 10.04 0.06
C ALA A 48 -9.86 10.05 -0.31
N ILE A 49 -9.51 9.67 -1.55
CA ILE A 49 -8.15 9.77 -2.09
C ILE A 49 -7.68 11.23 -2.05
N ASP A 50 -8.52 12.16 -2.50
CA ASP A 50 -8.21 13.60 -2.47
C ASP A 50 -8.01 14.12 -1.03
N ARG A 51 -8.75 13.57 -0.05
CA ARG A 51 -8.51 13.86 1.37
C ARG A 51 -7.11 13.43 1.81
N ILE A 52 -6.64 12.22 1.44
CA ILE A 52 -5.27 11.76 1.77
C ILE A 52 -4.22 12.71 1.18
N TYR A 53 -4.35 13.12 -0.08
CA TYR A 53 -3.40 14.03 -0.71
C TYR A 53 -3.35 15.39 -0.01
N ARG A 54 -4.50 15.97 0.33
CA ARG A 54 -4.59 17.23 1.09
C ARG A 54 -4.02 17.08 2.50
N LEU A 55 -4.47 16.05 3.24
CA LEU A 55 -4.02 15.72 4.59
C LEU A 55 -2.50 15.65 4.68
N LYS A 56 -1.88 14.94 3.74
CA LYS A 56 -0.42 14.73 3.71
C LYS A 56 0.34 15.89 3.07
N ARG A 57 -0.30 16.86 2.42
CA ARG A 57 0.33 17.84 1.52
C ARG A 57 1.20 17.13 0.47
N ARG A 58 0.68 16.01 -0.06
CA ARG A 58 1.40 15.12 -0.96
C ARG A 58 1.28 15.58 -2.41
N PRO A 59 2.38 15.68 -3.16
CA PRO A 59 2.30 15.95 -4.59
C PRO A 59 1.56 14.83 -5.34
N ARG A 60 0.71 15.19 -6.30
CA ARG A 60 -0.12 14.23 -7.06
C ARG A 60 0.68 13.21 -7.87
N TYR A 61 1.87 13.58 -8.33
CA TYR A 61 2.75 12.65 -9.05
C TYR A 61 3.31 11.51 -8.16
N LYS A 62 3.19 11.62 -6.84
CA LYS A 62 3.53 10.52 -5.91
C LYS A 62 2.29 9.66 -5.69
N ALA A 63 2.08 8.63 -6.51
CA ALA A 63 0.94 7.74 -6.40
C ALA A 63 0.78 7.11 -5.00
N LEU A 64 -0.46 6.79 -4.63
CA LEU A 64 -0.75 5.96 -3.45
C LEU A 64 -0.53 4.49 -3.81
N GLN A 65 -0.21 3.69 -2.81
CA GLN A 65 -0.14 2.24 -2.93
C GLN A 65 -1.50 1.64 -2.57
N VAL A 66 -1.85 0.50 -3.18
CA VAL A 66 -3.03 -0.28 -2.76
C VAL A 66 -2.57 -1.50 -1.97
N LEU A 67 -3.06 -1.61 -0.73
CA LEU A 67 -2.82 -2.75 0.15
C LEU A 67 -3.91 -3.80 -0.08
N LEU A 68 -3.50 -5.07 -0.15
CA LEU A 68 -4.33 -6.22 -0.43
C LEU A 68 -4.20 -7.25 0.69
N ALA A 69 -5.24 -8.03 0.95
CA ALA A 69 -5.20 -9.17 1.87
C ALA A 69 -4.64 -10.44 1.20
N SER A 70 -4.81 -10.58 -0.11
CA SER A 70 -4.31 -11.71 -0.91
C SER A 70 -4.09 -11.31 -2.38
N THR A 71 -3.40 -12.16 -3.13
CA THR A 71 -3.20 -11.97 -4.58
C THR A 71 -4.50 -12.11 -5.39
N ASP A 72 -5.50 -12.84 -4.87
CA ASP A 72 -6.77 -13.03 -5.56
C ASP A 72 -7.51 -11.72 -5.78
N GLN A 73 -7.27 -10.73 -4.90
CA GLN A 73 -7.85 -9.40 -5.03
C GLN A 73 -7.31 -8.60 -6.23
N LEU A 74 -6.22 -9.02 -6.85
CA LEU A 74 -5.74 -8.40 -8.10
C LEU A 74 -6.77 -8.56 -9.23
N ASP A 75 -7.34 -9.76 -9.35
CA ASP A 75 -8.35 -10.03 -10.36
C ASP A 75 -9.64 -9.24 -10.12
N GLU A 76 -10.09 -9.14 -8.86
CA GLU A 76 -11.23 -8.34 -8.45
C GLU A 76 -11.07 -6.82 -8.74
N LEU A 77 -9.83 -6.35 -8.75
CA LEU A 77 -9.49 -4.94 -9.01
C LEU A 77 -9.21 -4.65 -10.49
N GLY A 78 -9.19 -5.66 -11.34
CA GLY A 78 -8.80 -5.50 -12.73
C GLY A 78 -7.31 -5.18 -12.91
N LEU A 79 -6.44 -5.86 -12.15
CA LEU A 79 -4.99 -5.65 -12.17
C LEU A 79 -4.23 -6.91 -12.57
N ASP A 80 -3.22 -6.74 -13.42
CA ASP A 80 -2.29 -7.80 -13.82
C ASP A 80 -0.88 -7.50 -13.32
N LEU A 81 -0.17 -8.55 -12.87
CA LEU A 81 1.26 -8.48 -12.58
C LEU A 81 2.05 -8.97 -13.80
N PRO A 82 2.70 -8.07 -14.55
CA PRO A 82 3.49 -8.47 -15.71
C PRO A 82 4.72 -9.27 -15.28
N SER A 83 5.21 -10.16 -16.15
CA SER A 83 6.50 -10.83 -15.94
C SER A 83 7.63 -9.79 -15.92
N PRO A 84 8.64 -9.94 -15.01
CA PRO A 84 8.82 -11.04 -14.04
C PRO A 84 8.20 -10.76 -12.67
N LEU A 85 7.38 -9.70 -12.50
CA LEU A 85 6.83 -9.28 -11.19
C LEU A 85 5.90 -10.33 -10.58
N ASN A 86 5.17 -11.10 -11.39
CA ASN A 86 4.34 -12.21 -10.93
C ASN A 86 5.17 -13.25 -10.15
N ARG A 87 6.36 -13.63 -10.65
CA ARG A 87 7.27 -14.56 -9.98
C ARG A 87 7.91 -13.96 -8.73
N LEU A 88 8.33 -12.69 -8.80
CA LEU A 88 8.87 -11.98 -7.64
C LEU A 88 7.82 -11.82 -6.54
N SER A 89 6.56 -11.56 -6.91
CA SER A 89 5.46 -11.48 -5.96
C SER A 89 5.24 -12.79 -5.20
N ALA A 90 5.33 -13.93 -5.88
CA ALA A 90 5.24 -15.24 -5.22
C ALA A 90 6.39 -15.49 -4.21
N ALA A 91 7.57 -14.87 -4.43
CA ALA A 91 8.72 -15.00 -3.55
C ALA A 91 8.74 -14.01 -2.38
N PHE A 92 8.16 -12.80 -2.55
CA PHE A 92 8.31 -11.70 -1.60
C PHE A 92 7.01 -11.21 -0.96
N LEU A 93 5.85 -11.72 -1.37
CA LEU A 93 4.57 -11.39 -0.75
C LEU A 93 4.01 -12.60 0.03
N PRO A 94 3.44 -12.37 1.21
CA PRO A 94 3.33 -11.12 1.95
C PRO A 94 4.69 -10.56 2.41
N GLY A 95 4.87 -9.22 2.35
CA GLY A 95 6.13 -8.62 2.78
C GLY A 95 6.35 -7.17 2.33
N ALA A 96 7.58 -6.71 2.52
CA ALA A 96 7.99 -5.34 2.17
C ALA A 96 8.34 -5.16 0.68
N PHE A 97 7.62 -5.85 -0.20
CA PHE A 97 7.74 -5.79 -1.65
C PHE A 97 6.51 -5.11 -2.25
N SER A 98 6.72 -4.20 -3.19
CA SER A 98 5.66 -3.43 -3.84
C SER A 98 5.84 -3.47 -5.37
N PRO A 99 5.30 -4.49 -6.03
CA PRO A 99 5.30 -4.54 -7.49
C PRO A 99 4.31 -3.53 -8.07
N ILE A 100 4.63 -3.01 -9.25
CA ILE A 100 3.73 -2.17 -10.05
C ILE A 100 2.91 -3.08 -10.97
N ALA A 101 1.63 -3.19 -10.69
CA ALA A 101 0.64 -3.86 -11.51
C ALA A 101 0.18 -2.95 -12.65
N VAL A 102 -0.36 -3.55 -13.70
CA VAL A 102 -0.93 -2.87 -14.88
C VAL A 102 -2.44 -3.02 -14.84
N ALA A 103 -3.15 -1.93 -15.08
CA ALA A 103 -4.61 -1.92 -15.09
C ALA A 103 -5.16 -2.56 -16.38
N ARG A 104 -6.16 -3.43 -16.22
CA ARG A 104 -7.01 -3.91 -17.30
C ARG A 104 -8.11 -2.89 -17.61
N PRO A 105 -8.83 -3.03 -18.74
CA PRO A 105 -9.94 -2.13 -19.09
C PRO A 105 -11.11 -2.10 -18.08
N ASP A 106 -11.27 -3.16 -17.29
CA ASP A 106 -12.28 -3.31 -16.24
C ASP A 106 -11.83 -2.82 -14.87
N CYS A 107 -10.63 -2.24 -14.75
CA CYS A 107 -10.09 -1.70 -13.51
C CYS A 107 -10.93 -0.55 -12.97
N THR A 108 -11.29 -0.64 -11.68
CA THR A 108 -12.17 0.34 -11.00
C THR A 108 -11.44 1.31 -10.08
N LEU A 109 -10.10 1.29 -10.08
CA LEU A 109 -9.29 2.10 -9.18
C LEU A 109 -9.21 3.56 -9.64
N GLU A 110 -9.37 4.48 -8.70
CA GLU A 110 -9.16 5.93 -8.87
C GLU A 110 -7.73 6.37 -8.48
N THR A 111 -6.86 5.41 -8.15
CA THR A 111 -5.48 5.64 -7.70
C THR A 111 -4.44 5.38 -8.77
N LEU A 112 -4.86 5.01 -9.98
CA LEU A 112 -3.96 4.70 -11.08
C LEU A 112 -3.03 5.88 -11.40
N ALA A 113 -1.75 5.57 -11.62
CA ALA A 113 -0.84 6.53 -12.18
C ALA A 113 -1.11 6.66 -13.69
N ASP A 114 -1.32 7.91 -14.14
CA ASP A 114 -1.51 8.22 -15.54
C ASP A 114 -0.26 7.87 -16.37
N THR A 115 -0.50 7.35 -17.56
CA THR A 115 0.55 7.14 -18.57
C THR A 115 0.35 8.16 -19.70
N ALA A 116 1.37 8.98 -19.94
CA ALA A 116 1.29 10.11 -20.89
C ALA A 116 1.09 9.71 -22.36
N ASP A 117 1.13 8.43 -22.69
CA ASP A 117 1.21 7.90 -24.05
C ASP A 117 0.11 6.86 -24.38
N GLY A 118 -1.00 6.90 -23.67
CA GLY A 118 -2.15 6.01 -23.91
C GLY A 118 -1.93 4.56 -23.50
N ARG A 119 -0.83 4.24 -22.80
CA ARG A 119 -0.63 2.94 -22.16
C ARG A 119 -1.60 2.75 -21.00
N PRO A 120 -1.93 1.49 -20.61
CA PRO A 120 -2.75 1.22 -19.43
C PRO A 120 -2.18 1.89 -18.18
N GLY A 121 -3.04 2.38 -17.31
CA GLY A 121 -2.66 2.92 -16.01
C GLY A 121 -1.91 1.88 -15.17
N THR A 122 -1.14 2.35 -14.21
CA THR A 122 -0.34 1.45 -13.34
C THR A 122 -0.63 1.71 -11.87
N GLN A 123 -0.49 0.65 -11.05
CA GLN A 123 -0.77 0.68 -9.62
C GLN A 123 0.29 -0.07 -8.82
N GLY A 124 0.92 0.61 -7.86
CA GLY A 124 1.74 -0.07 -6.86
C GLY A 124 0.84 -0.83 -5.88
N ILE A 125 1.05 -2.13 -5.75
CA ILE A 125 0.30 -2.97 -4.79
C ILE A 125 1.23 -3.52 -3.72
N ARG A 126 0.64 -3.97 -2.58
CA ARG A 126 1.38 -4.68 -1.53
C ARG A 126 0.45 -5.58 -0.73
N ILE A 127 0.95 -6.73 -0.31
CA ILE A 127 0.33 -7.58 0.71
C ILE A 127 1.24 -7.52 1.94
N PRO A 128 0.82 -6.84 3.04
CA PRO A 128 1.65 -6.68 4.23
C PRO A 128 1.89 -8.01 4.95
N ASN A 129 3.11 -8.23 5.50
CA ASN A 129 3.41 -9.38 6.34
C ASN A 129 3.08 -9.07 7.81
N SER A 130 1.82 -8.78 8.09
CA SER A 130 1.29 -8.50 9.42
C SER A 130 -0.09 -9.13 9.54
N ALA A 131 -0.24 -10.11 10.43
CA ALA A 131 -1.53 -10.76 10.67
C ALA A 131 -2.63 -9.74 11.02
N LEU A 132 -2.25 -8.70 11.79
CA LEU A 132 -3.17 -7.64 12.19
C LEU A 132 -3.61 -6.79 10.99
N CYS A 133 -2.65 -6.37 10.14
CA CYS A 133 -2.96 -5.61 8.93
C CYS A 133 -3.82 -6.44 7.96
N LEU A 134 -3.51 -7.73 7.81
CA LEU A 134 -4.30 -8.64 6.98
C LEU A 134 -5.73 -8.81 7.50
N ALA A 135 -5.94 -8.85 8.83
CA ALA A 135 -7.28 -8.88 9.42
C ALA A 135 -8.06 -7.59 9.09
N ILE A 136 -7.41 -6.42 9.18
CA ILE A 136 -8.01 -5.14 8.78
C ILE A 136 -8.41 -5.19 7.30
N LEU A 137 -7.49 -5.58 6.41
CA LEU A 137 -7.75 -5.65 4.96
C LEU A 137 -8.84 -6.67 4.58
N LYS A 138 -8.98 -7.77 5.34
CA LYS A 138 -10.08 -8.71 5.16
C LYS A 138 -11.43 -8.12 5.55
N ALA A 139 -11.46 -7.28 6.57
CA ALA A 139 -12.68 -6.62 7.04
C ALA A 139 -13.09 -5.43 6.17
N THR A 140 -12.13 -4.64 5.67
CA THR A 140 -12.37 -3.39 4.92
C THR A 140 -12.40 -3.58 3.41
N GLY A 141 -11.80 -4.66 2.89
CA GLY A 141 -11.39 -4.79 1.50
C GLY A 141 -10.04 -4.09 1.21
N PRO A 142 -9.64 -4.01 -0.08
CA PRO A 142 -8.44 -3.31 -0.52
C PRO A 142 -8.43 -1.83 -0.09
N LEU A 143 -7.26 -1.31 0.29
CA LEU A 143 -7.12 0.06 0.77
C LEU A 143 -6.02 0.83 0.01
N ALA A 144 -6.35 2.01 -0.51
CA ALA A 144 -5.35 2.98 -0.94
C ALA A 144 -4.65 3.55 0.29
N ALA A 145 -3.33 3.47 0.35
CA ALA A 145 -2.58 3.84 1.54
C ALA A 145 -1.28 4.60 1.24
N SER A 146 -0.87 5.37 2.23
CA SER A 146 0.45 5.99 2.31
C SER A 146 0.90 6.03 3.77
N SER A 147 2.21 6.17 4.05
CA SER A 147 2.71 6.29 5.42
C SER A 147 1.97 7.40 6.21
N ALA A 148 1.75 7.17 7.51
CA ALA A 148 1.01 8.10 8.38
C ALA A 148 1.94 9.22 8.90
N ASN A 149 2.27 10.18 8.00
CA ASN A 149 3.07 11.38 8.27
C ASN A 149 2.71 12.48 7.26
N ARG A 150 2.97 13.74 7.58
CA ARG A 150 2.97 14.81 6.58
C ARG A 150 4.12 14.57 5.59
N SER A 151 3.97 15.06 4.37
CA SER A 151 4.97 14.81 3.31
C SER A 151 6.30 15.50 3.63
N GLY A 152 7.35 14.70 3.78
CA GLY A 152 8.69 15.17 4.16
C GLY A 152 9.07 14.86 5.61
N ASP A 153 8.09 14.55 6.48
CA ASP A 153 8.35 14.14 7.87
C ASP A 153 8.67 12.64 7.95
N GLU A 154 9.11 12.19 9.12
CA GLU A 154 9.29 10.76 9.40
C GLU A 154 7.95 10.03 9.46
N SER A 155 7.96 8.76 9.05
CA SER A 155 6.76 7.92 9.07
C SER A 155 6.44 7.47 10.50
N ALA A 156 5.18 7.55 10.90
CA ALA A 156 4.73 7.14 12.22
C ALA A 156 5.01 5.64 12.48
N GLN A 157 5.57 5.35 13.64
CA GLN A 157 5.84 3.99 14.15
C GLN A 157 4.80 3.57 15.20
N THR A 158 4.10 4.54 15.76
CA THR A 158 3.06 4.35 16.77
C THR A 158 1.78 5.04 16.33
N VAL A 159 0.65 4.60 16.90
CA VAL A 159 -0.62 5.28 16.68
C VAL A 159 -0.59 6.72 17.21
N GLN A 160 0.13 6.97 18.32
CA GLN A 160 0.25 8.30 18.89
C GLN A 160 0.96 9.27 17.94
N GLU A 161 2.07 8.87 17.32
CA GLU A 161 2.75 9.70 16.31
C GLU A 161 1.85 10.02 15.12
N ALA A 162 0.99 9.08 14.70
CA ALA A 162 0.01 9.32 13.65
C ALA A 162 -1.09 10.30 14.10
N VAL A 163 -1.56 10.21 15.36
CA VAL A 163 -2.51 11.16 15.97
C VAL A 163 -1.89 12.55 16.07
N ASP A 164 -0.62 12.64 16.48
CA ASP A 164 0.09 13.92 16.57
C ASP A 164 0.26 14.57 15.19
N ALA A 165 0.44 13.75 14.13
CA ALA A 165 0.58 14.25 12.76
C ALA A 165 -0.75 14.74 12.16
N PHE A 166 -1.88 14.09 12.47
CA PHE A 166 -3.13 14.29 11.73
C PHE A 166 -4.31 14.78 12.59
N GLY A 167 -4.31 14.50 13.90
CA GLY A 167 -5.37 14.92 14.82
C GLY A 167 -6.77 14.46 14.40
N SER A 168 -7.71 15.37 14.36
CA SER A 168 -9.11 15.11 13.98
C SER A 168 -9.35 15.04 12.46
N GLU A 169 -8.33 15.21 11.63
CA GLU A 169 -8.47 15.11 10.17
C GLU A 169 -8.63 13.66 9.66
N VAL A 170 -8.35 12.68 10.53
CA VAL A 170 -8.56 11.23 10.27
C VAL A 170 -9.72 10.75 11.15
N ASP A 171 -10.61 9.95 10.56
CA ASP A 171 -11.86 9.55 11.20
C ASP A 171 -11.66 8.46 12.26
N LEU A 172 -10.68 7.54 12.03
CA LEU A 172 -10.39 6.42 12.93
C LEU A 172 -8.90 6.07 12.94
N TYR A 173 -8.36 5.80 14.12
CA TYR A 173 -7.02 5.28 14.33
C TYR A 173 -7.09 3.89 14.96
N LEU A 174 -6.49 2.89 14.32
CA LEU A 174 -6.39 1.53 14.84
C LEU A 174 -5.02 1.32 15.48
N ASP A 175 -5.01 1.09 16.79
CA ASP A 175 -3.78 0.85 17.56
C ASP A 175 -3.43 -0.64 17.57
N GLY A 176 -2.34 -0.99 16.88
CA GLY A 176 -1.82 -2.35 16.75
C GLY A 176 -0.42 -2.56 17.35
N ALA A 177 -0.02 -1.74 18.32
CA ALA A 177 1.32 -1.66 18.87
C ALA A 177 2.36 -1.01 17.90
N PRO A 178 3.56 -0.67 18.39
CA PRO A 178 4.60 -0.05 17.57
C PRO A 178 5.05 -0.95 16.42
N THR A 179 5.28 -0.36 15.24
CA THR A 179 5.91 -1.03 14.11
C THR A 179 7.43 -1.08 14.29
N GLN A 180 8.09 -2.10 13.71
CA GLN A 180 9.53 -2.30 13.92
C GLN A 180 10.41 -1.64 12.85
N GLY A 181 9.81 -1.02 11.82
CA GLY A 181 10.54 -0.54 10.66
C GLY A 181 10.43 0.97 10.45
N HIS A 182 11.56 1.63 10.16
CA HIS A 182 11.59 3.03 9.69
C HIS A 182 11.66 3.10 8.16
N VAL A 183 11.83 1.96 7.49
CA VAL A 183 12.05 1.86 6.05
C VAL A 183 10.81 1.34 5.34
N SER A 184 10.40 2.02 4.30
CA SER A 184 9.27 1.61 3.46
C SER A 184 9.60 0.37 2.62
N SER A 185 8.58 -0.21 1.97
CA SER A 185 8.74 -1.31 1.02
C SER A 185 9.57 -0.91 -0.22
N THR A 186 10.20 -1.90 -0.84
CA THR A 186 10.91 -1.73 -2.12
C THR A 186 9.91 -1.77 -3.27
N VAL A 187 9.94 -0.74 -4.14
CA VAL A 187 9.00 -0.60 -5.27
C VAL A 187 9.68 -1.00 -6.55
N VAL A 188 9.07 -1.93 -7.29
CA VAL A 188 9.64 -2.53 -8.49
C VAL A 188 8.63 -2.51 -9.63
N LYS A 189 9.09 -2.08 -10.81
CA LYS A 189 8.33 -2.05 -12.05
C LYS A 189 8.92 -3.06 -13.05
N ALA A 190 8.09 -3.69 -13.85
CA ALA A 190 8.56 -4.44 -15.02
C ALA A 190 9.04 -3.46 -16.08
N ASP A 191 10.22 -3.71 -16.62
CA ASP A 191 10.79 -2.94 -17.72
C ASP A 191 11.41 -3.91 -18.76
N PRO A 192 10.75 -4.07 -19.92
CA PRO A 192 11.22 -4.99 -20.96
C PRO A 192 12.56 -4.56 -21.59
N TYR A 193 12.97 -3.32 -21.40
CA TYR A 193 14.24 -2.79 -21.93
C TYR A 193 15.38 -2.89 -20.91
N ALA A 194 15.10 -3.16 -19.65
CA ALA A 194 16.11 -3.42 -18.63
C ALA A 194 16.72 -4.81 -18.81
N ARG A 195 18.04 -4.93 -18.55
CA ARG A 195 18.80 -6.19 -18.72
C ARG A 195 18.19 -7.41 -18.02
N ASP A 196 17.53 -7.18 -16.87
CA ASP A 196 16.91 -8.22 -16.04
C ASP A 196 15.38 -8.12 -16.01
N GLY A 197 14.80 -7.29 -16.88
CA GLY A 197 13.35 -7.12 -17.03
C GLY A 197 12.67 -6.31 -15.93
N ILE A 198 13.44 -5.63 -15.04
CA ILE A 198 12.90 -4.82 -13.96
C ILE A 198 13.61 -3.49 -13.77
N GLU A 199 12.87 -2.51 -13.27
CA GLU A 199 13.35 -1.24 -12.75
C GLU A 199 13.00 -1.12 -11.27
N ILE A 200 14.00 -0.78 -10.43
CA ILE A 200 13.79 -0.48 -9.01
C ILE A 200 13.45 1.01 -8.89
N LEU A 201 12.18 1.34 -8.68
CA LEU A 201 11.72 2.73 -8.55
C LEU A 201 12.09 3.33 -7.20
N ARG A 202 12.15 2.50 -6.17
CA ARG A 202 12.56 2.89 -4.81
C ARG A 202 13.10 1.66 -4.08
N GLU A 203 14.34 1.74 -3.60
CA GLU A 203 14.87 0.75 -2.68
C GLU A 203 14.31 1.00 -1.28
N GLY A 204 13.92 -0.06 -0.60
CA GLY A 204 13.35 -0.06 0.74
C GLY A 204 13.93 -1.19 1.58
N VAL A 205 13.10 -1.85 2.41
CA VAL A 205 13.52 -2.94 3.29
C VAL A 205 14.24 -4.07 2.55
N ILE A 206 13.78 -4.43 1.34
CA ILE A 206 14.42 -5.47 0.54
C ILE A 206 15.43 -4.80 -0.39
N ALA A 207 16.72 -5.12 -0.17
CA ALA A 207 17.79 -4.57 -1.00
C ALA A 207 17.68 -5.06 -2.46
N GLN A 208 18.02 -4.21 -3.42
CA GLN A 208 17.90 -4.52 -4.85
C GLN A 208 18.68 -5.76 -5.28
N ASN A 209 19.83 -6.04 -4.67
CA ASN A 209 20.62 -7.24 -4.96
C ASN A 209 19.88 -8.54 -4.57
N VAL A 210 19.06 -8.53 -3.51
CA VAL A 210 18.23 -9.67 -3.10
C VAL A 210 17.15 -9.93 -4.13
N ILE A 211 16.47 -8.87 -4.62
CA ILE A 211 15.45 -8.98 -5.65
C ILE A 211 16.05 -9.51 -6.96
N ARG A 212 17.19 -8.96 -7.40
CA ARG A 212 17.87 -9.40 -8.61
C ARG A 212 18.37 -10.85 -8.52
N LYS A 213 18.86 -11.28 -7.35
CA LYS A 213 19.23 -12.68 -7.11
C LYS A 213 18.03 -13.62 -7.25
N ALA A 214 16.86 -13.26 -6.76
CA ALA A 214 15.64 -14.06 -6.86
C ALA A 214 15.18 -14.25 -8.31
N LEU A 215 15.42 -13.28 -9.20
CA LEU A 215 15.15 -13.41 -10.65
C LEU A 215 15.97 -14.53 -11.28
N HIS A 216 17.24 -14.66 -10.91
CA HIS A 216 18.14 -15.66 -11.48
C HIS A 216 17.90 -17.07 -10.95
N LEU A 217 17.51 -17.20 -9.67
CA LEU A 217 17.20 -18.49 -9.06
C LEU A 217 15.95 -19.14 -9.65
N ASN A 218 14.98 -18.35 -10.08
CA ASN A 218 13.72 -18.81 -10.67
C ASN A 218 13.77 -18.93 -12.20
N GLY A 219 14.88 -18.56 -12.85
CA GLY A 219 15.09 -18.66 -14.30
C GLY A 219 15.84 -19.92 -14.76
N GLY A 220 16.31 -20.75 -13.84
CA GLY A 220 17.14 -21.93 -14.16
C GLY A 220 16.39 -23.22 -14.50
N GLY A 221 15.14 -23.18 -14.90
CA GLY A 221 14.30 -24.36 -15.12
C GLY A 221 13.70 -24.53 -16.51
N LEU A 222 14.32 -24.02 -17.59
CA LEU A 222 13.94 -24.39 -18.98
C LEU A 222 15.19 -24.35 -19.87
N GLY A 223 15.93 -25.45 -19.88
CA GLY A 223 17.06 -25.64 -20.77
C GLY A 223 17.77 -26.96 -20.51
N ALA A 224 17.14 -28.08 -20.80
CA ALA A 224 17.76 -29.36 -21.13
C ALA A 224 16.78 -30.18 -21.95
#